data_711ad1097729df127d742b3daa6baff8
#
_entry.id   711ad1097729df127d742b3daa6baff8
#
_cell.length_a   1.000
_cell.length_b   1.000
_cell.length_c   1.000
_cell.angle_alpha   90.00
_cell.angle_beta   90.00
_cell.angle_gamma   90.00
#
_symmetry.space_group_name_H-M   'P 1'
#
loop_
_entity.id
_entity.type
_entity.pdbx_description
1 polymer ?
#
loop_
_entity_poly.entity_id
_entity_poly.type
_entity_poly.pdbx_seq_one_letter_code
_entity_poly.pdbx_strand_id
1 'polypeptide(L)'
;SSAASDVYKRQEHIELIASENYASPRVMEAQGSVLTNKYAEGYPGKRYYGGCENVDVVEQLAIDRACELFGADWANVQPHSGSQANGAVYMAMLKAGDTVLGMSLDAGGHLTHGAKPNFSGKTYNAIQYGLDNETGLIDYEQVASLAREHKPKMIVAGFSAYSQVVDWQRFRDIADEVGAILLVDMAHVAGLVAAGVYPSPVGIADITTTTTHKTLGGPRGGLIMGKANEEIQKKINSAVFPGGQGGPLEHVIAAKAICFKEAMQGDFKGYQQQVVKNAQALSLIHISEPTRPPE
;
A
#
# COMPACT_ATOMS: atom_id res chain seq x y z
N SER A 1 -25.34 -18.33 -8.02
CA SER A 1 -25.11 -17.88 -6.66
C SER A 1 -24.85 -16.37 -6.62
N SER A 2 -25.16 -15.69 -5.50
CA SER A 2 -25.06 -14.23 -5.34
C SER A 2 -23.73 -13.62 -5.74
N ALA A 3 -22.60 -14.28 -5.43
CA ALA A 3 -21.26 -13.77 -5.77
C ALA A 3 -21.00 -13.66 -7.28
N ALA A 4 -21.50 -14.61 -8.08
CA ALA A 4 -21.39 -14.52 -9.54
C ALA A 4 -22.24 -13.38 -10.11
N SER A 5 -23.43 -13.14 -9.53
CA SER A 5 -24.30 -12.04 -9.98
C SER A 5 -23.70 -10.66 -9.66
N ASP A 6 -22.94 -10.53 -8.56
CA ASP A 6 -22.26 -9.28 -8.22
C ASP A 6 -21.11 -8.98 -9.19
N VAL A 7 -20.36 -10.00 -9.63
CA VAL A 7 -19.32 -9.84 -10.66
C VAL A 7 -19.93 -9.41 -12.00
N TYR A 8 -21.06 -9.98 -12.40
CA TYR A 8 -21.76 -9.57 -13.64
C TYR A 8 -22.29 -8.14 -13.56
N LYS A 9 -22.87 -7.73 -12.44
CA LYS A 9 -23.35 -6.35 -12.26
C LYS A 9 -22.22 -5.33 -12.40
N ARG A 10 -21.03 -5.64 -11.92
CA ARG A 10 -19.84 -4.76 -12.05
C ARG A 10 -19.39 -4.54 -13.49
N GLN A 11 -19.66 -5.47 -14.39
CA GLN A 11 -19.35 -5.32 -15.82
C GLN A 11 -20.33 -4.37 -16.54
N GLU A 12 -21.52 -4.18 -16.00
CA GLU A 12 -22.58 -3.35 -16.58
C GLU A 12 -22.68 -1.95 -15.94
N HIS A 13 -21.98 -1.72 -14.82
CA HIS A 13 -21.99 -0.47 -14.07
C HIS A 13 -20.60 0.12 -13.93
N ILE A 14 -20.53 1.46 -13.87
CA ILE A 14 -19.30 2.17 -13.49
C ILE A 14 -19.16 2.06 -11.97
N GLU A 15 -18.21 1.23 -11.53
CA GLU A 15 -17.94 1.03 -10.11
C GLU A 15 -16.99 2.13 -9.59
N LEU A 16 -17.42 2.84 -8.54
CA LEU A 16 -16.67 3.97 -7.97
C LEU A 16 -15.92 3.62 -6.67
N ILE A 17 -15.87 2.34 -6.29
CA ILE A 17 -15.04 1.91 -5.15
C ILE A 17 -13.59 1.83 -5.61
N ALA A 18 -12.80 2.84 -5.29
CA ALA A 18 -11.42 3.00 -5.75
C ALA A 18 -10.48 1.85 -5.34
N SER A 19 -10.85 1.05 -4.34
CA SER A 19 -10.08 -0.12 -3.89
C SER A 19 -10.44 -1.42 -4.62
N GLU A 20 -11.39 -1.40 -5.56
CA GLU A 20 -11.76 -2.56 -6.37
C GLU A 20 -11.07 -2.52 -7.73
N ASN A 21 -10.62 -3.69 -8.19
CA ASN A 21 -10.05 -3.89 -9.51
C ASN A 21 -10.17 -5.36 -9.92
N TYR A 22 -9.83 -5.68 -11.15
CA TYR A 22 -9.84 -7.02 -11.71
C TYR A 22 -8.42 -7.55 -11.82
N ALA A 23 -8.16 -8.72 -11.21
CA ALA A 23 -6.93 -9.45 -11.41
C ALA A 23 -6.95 -10.22 -12.74
N SER A 24 -5.78 -10.35 -13.39
CA SER A 24 -5.67 -11.12 -14.63
C SER A 24 -5.97 -12.61 -14.40
N PRO A 25 -6.35 -13.36 -15.45
CA PRO A 25 -6.54 -14.81 -15.36
C PRO A 25 -5.29 -15.53 -14.81
N ARG A 26 -4.09 -15.09 -15.18
CA ARG A 26 -2.81 -15.66 -14.70
C ARG A 26 -2.60 -15.44 -13.20
N VAL A 27 -2.95 -14.26 -12.70
CA VAL A 27 -2.91 -13.95 -11.28
C VAL A 27 -3.90 -14.86 -10.53
N MET A 28 -5.11 -15.06 -11.06
CA MET A 28 -6.12 -15.93 -10.48
C MET A 28 -5.72 -17.41 -10.51
N GLU A 29 -5.07 -17.87 -11.57
CA GLU A 29 -4.52 -19.22 -11.68
C GLU A 29 -3.46 -19.51 -10.61
N ALA A 30 -2.51 -18.60 -10.42
CA ALA A 30 -1.50 -18.72 -9.37
C ALA A 30 -2.12 -18.71 -7.97
N GLN A 31 -3.13 -17.88 -7.75
CA GLN A 31 -3.88 -17.78 -6.50
C GLN A 31 -4.58 -19.10 -6.14
N GLY A 32 -5.06 -19.84 -7.14
CA GLY A 32 -5.70 -21.15 -6.98
C GLY A 32 -4.74 -22.35 -7.09
N SER A 33 -3.44 -22.14 -7.05
CA SER A 33 -2.44 -23.17 -7.26
C SER A 33 -2.19 -24.06 -6.02
N VAL A 34 -1.50 -25.17 -6.26
CA VAL A 34 -1.07 -26.12 -5.21
C VAL A 34 -0.09 -25.55 -4.19
N LEU A 35 0.47 -24.37 -4.47
CA LEU A 35 1.35 -23.66 -3.53
C LEU A 35 0.67 -23.33 -2.20
N THR A 36 -0.68 -23.30 -2.17
CA THR A 36 -1.45 -23.17 -0.92
C THR A 36 -1.17 -24.28 0.09
N ASN A 37 -0.69 -25.43 -0.37
CA ASN A 37 -0.43 -26.59 0.49
C ASN A 37 0.94 -26.54 1.19
N LYS A 38 1.84 -25.65 0.77
CA LYS A 38 3.19 -25.58 1.32
C LYS A 38 3.29 -24.66 2.51
N TYR A 39 3.77 -25.19 3.62
CA TYR A 39 4.10 -24.43 4.83
C TYR A 39 5.58 -24.03 4.80
N ALA A 40 5.89 -22.72 4.75
CA ALA A 40 7.23 -22.21 4.47
C ALA A 40 7.64 -21.06 5.42
N GLU A 41 7.48 -21.25 6.74
CA GLU A 41 7.93 -20.26 7.74
C GLU A 41 9.40 -19.90 7.56
N GLY A 42 9.71 -18.63 7.71
CA GLY A 42 11.03 -18.05 7.46
C GLY A 42 11.07 -17.30 6.13
N TYR A 43 12.25 -17.22 5.55
CA TYR A 43 12.53 -16.48 4.30
C TYR A 43 13.33 -17.37 3.33
N PRO A 44 13.41 -17.02 2.02
CA PRO A 44 14.20 -17.80 1.07
C PRO A 44 15.61 -18.11 1.59
N GLY A 45 16.00 -19.38 1.52
CA GLY A 45 17.28 -19.88 2.03
C GLY A 45 17.40 -19.95 3.56
N LYS A 46 16.39 -19.51 4.31
CA LYS A 46 16.35 -19.50 5.79
C LYS A 46 14.98 -19.95 6.30
N ARG A 47 14.55 -21.13 5.88
CA ARG A 47 13.26 -21.72 6.27
C ARG A 47 13.39 -22.59 7.53
N TYR A 48 12.31 -22.70 8.26
CA TYR A 48 12.21 -23.59 9.42
C TYR A 48 11.83 -25.02 9.03
N TYR A 49 11.36 -25.24 7.78
CA TYR A 49 10.92 -26.53 7.26
C TYR A 49 11.69 -26.91 5.99
N GLY A 50 11.87 -28.22 5.77
CA GLY A 50 12.45 -28.75 4.54
C GLY A 50 11.48 -28.70 3.35
N GLY A 51 12.02 -28.93 2.15
CA GLY A 51 11.24 -28.98 0.91
C GLY A 51 10.74 -27.62 0.45
N CYS A 52 11.46 -26.55 0.76
CA CYS A 52 11.09 -25.18 0.39
C CYS A 52 11.84 -24.66 -0.86
N GLU A 53 12.67 -25.48 -1.49
CA GLU A 53 13.55 -25.07 -2.59
C GLU A 53 12.77 -24.43 -3.76
N ASN A 54 11.59 -24.96 -4.07
CA ASN A 54 10.75 -24.43 -5.15
C ASN A 54 10.02 -23.16 -4.73
N VAL A 55 9.49 -23.08 -3.51
CA VAL A 55 8.83 -21.84 -3.04
C VAL A 55 9.84 -20.73 -2.78
N ASP A 56 11.08 -21.06 -2.44
CA ASP A 56 12.17 -20.07 -2.33
C ASP A 56 12.40 -19.34 -3.66
N VAL A 57 12.37 -20.08 -4.78
CA VAL A 57 12.47 -19.49 -6.12
C VAL A 57 11.29 -18.58 -6.38
N VAL A 58 10.07 -18.99 -6.03
CA VAL A 58 8.85 -18.20 -6.24
C VAL A 58 8.87 -16.91 -5.42
N GLU A 59 9.20 -17.01 -4.12
CA GLU A 59 9.25 -15.83 -3.25
C GLU A 59 10.38 -14.88 -3.64
N GLN A 60 11.58 -15.42 -3.96
CA GLN A 60 12.69 -14.58 -4.42
C GLN A 60 12.32 -13.84 -5.71
N LEU A 61 11.64 -14.52 -6.66
CA LEU A 61 11.17 -13.90 -7.89
C LEU A 61 10.18 -12.76 -7.64
N ALA A 62 9.31 -12.90 -6.63
CA ALA A 62 8.40 -11.83 -6.22
C ALA A 62 9.14 -10.64 -5.62
N ILE A 63 10.15 -10.89 -4.78
CA ILE A 63 11.03 -9.85 -4.19
C ILE A 63 11.77 -9.10 -5.30
N ASP A 64 12.45 -9.81 -6.20
CA ASP A 64 13.25 -9.22 -7.27
C ASP A 64 12.39 -8.34 -8.19
N ARG A 65 11.21 -8.83 -8.56
CA ARG A 65 10.27 -8.07 -9.40
C ARG A 65 9.67 -6.86 -8.70
N ALA A 66 9.40 -6.95 -7.41
CA ALA A 66 8.95 -5.79 -6.61
C ALA A 66 10.04 -4.72 -6.57
N CYS A 67 11.29 -5.11 -6.34
CA CYS A 67 12.43 -4.20 -6.35
C CYS A 67 12.64 -3.55 -7.71
N GLU A 68 12.59 -4.33 -8.80
CA GLU A 68 12.72 -3.83 -10.17
C GLU A 68 11.59 -2.86 -10.53
N LEU A 69 10.33 -3.24 -10.25
CA LEU A 69 9.14 -2.46 -10.60
C LEU A 69 9.10 -1.09 -9.92
N PHE A 70 9.47 -1.01 -8.65
CA PHE A 70 9.37 0.21 -7.85
C PHE A 70 10.71 0.92 -7.63
N GLY A 71 11.82 0.36 -8.12
CA GLY A 71 13.15 0.89 -7.90
C GLY A 71 13.58 0.82 -6.42
N ALA A 72 13.11 -0.18 -5.69
CA ALA A 72 13.51 -0.45 -4.31
C ALA A 72 14.78 -1.29 -4.25
N ASP A 73 15.50 -1.22 -3.12
CA ASP A 73 16.70 -2.03 -2.91
C ASP A 73 16.39 -3.30 -2.10
N TRP A 74 15.25 -3.33 -1.42
CA TRP A 74 14.71 -4.51 -0.73
C TRP A 74 13.18 -4.48 -0.71
N ALA A 75 12.57 -5.65 -0.61
CA ALA A 75 11.14 -5.81 -0.45
C ALA A 75 10.82 -7.01 0.45
N ASN A 76 9.72 -6.91 1.22
CA ASN A 76 9.10 -8.03 1.92
C ASN A 76 7.72 -8.26 1.30
N VAL A 77 7.54 -9.43 0.68
CA VAL A 77 6.32 -9.81 -0.07
C VAL A 77 5.34 -10.66 0.76
N GLN A 78 5.69 -10.97 2.01
CA GLN A 78 4.90 -11.86 2.88
C GLN A 78 3.67 -11.22 3.54
N PRO A 79 3.50 -9.89 3.72
CA PRO A 79 2.31 -9.36 4.36
C PRO A 79 1.02 -9.83 3.66
N HIS A 80 0.08 -10.38 4.46
CA HIS A 80 -1.18 -10.92 3.96
C HIS A 80 -2.14 -9.81 3.50
N SER A 81 -1.96 -8.59 3.99
CA SER A 81 -2.76 -7.41 3.62
C SER A 81 -1.98 -6.12 3.82
N GLY A 82 -2.49 -5.01 3.28
CA GLY A 82 -1.93 -3.68 3.55
C GLY A 82 -1.97 -3.32 5.04
N SER A 83 -3.04 -3.70 5.76
CA SER A 83 -3.15 -3.47 7.20
C SER A 83 -2.06 -4.22 7.98
N GLN A 84 -1.74 -5.45 7.59
CA GLN A 84 -0.65 -6.22 8.21
C GLN A 84 0.72 -5.68 7.82
N ALA A 85 0.89 -5.18 6.59
CA ALA A 85 2.10 -4.49 6.19
C ALA A 85 2.34 -3.24 7.07
N ASN A 86 1.34 -2.38 7.22
CA ASN A 86 1.43 -1.22 8.10
C ASN A 86 1.65 -1.65 9.55
N GLY A 87 0.92 -2.65 10.04
CA GLY A 87 1.09 -3.19 11.40
C GLY A 87 2.51 -3.68 11.68
N ALA A 88 3.13 -4.36 10.72
CA ALA A 88 4.52 -4.82 10.83
C ALA A 88 5.51 -3.63 10.90
N VAL A 89 5.27 -2.57 10.12
CA VAL A 89 6.09 -1.34 10.20
C VAL A 89 5.96 -0.68 11.57
N TYR A 90 4.73 -0.54 12.07
CA TYR A 90 4.49 0.01 13.41
C TYR A 90 5.21 -0.84 14.48
N MET A 91 5.07 -2.16 14.43
CA MET A 91 5.70 -3.09 15.37
C MET A 91 7.24 -3.02 15.32
N ALA A 92 7.80 -2.86 14.11
CA ALA A 92 9.25 -2.80 13.91
C ALA A 92 9.87 -1.51 14.42
N MET A 93 9.16 -0.39 14.30
CA MET A 93 9.74 0.95 14.44
C MET A 93 9.26 1.70 15.68
N LEU A 94 8.19 1.25 16.33
CA LEU A 94 7.53 1.97 17.43
C LEU A 94 7.35 1.08 18.66
N LYS A 95 7.15 1.74 19.79
CA LYS A 95 6.66 1.12 21.04
C LYS A 95 5.22 1.55 21.29
N ALA A 96 4.46 0.74 22.01
CA ALA A 96 3.11 1.12 22.44
C ALA A 96 3.14 2.47 23.17
N GLY A 97 2.21 3.36 22.81
CA GLY A 97 2.14 4.72 23.33
C GLY A 97 2.98 5.76 22.57
N ASP A 98 3.86 5.35 21.67
CA ASP A 98 4.58 6.33 20.83
C ASP A 98 3.61 7.16 20.00
N THR A 99 3.96 8.43 19.75
CA THR A 99 3.14 9.34 18.96
C THR A 99 3.33 9.09 17.48
N VAL A 100 2.23 9.00 16.75
CA VAL A 100 2.18 8.92 15.28
C VAL A 100 1.31 10.05 14.73
N LEU A 101 1.66 10.57 13.57
CA LEU A 101 0.91 11.61 12.86
C LEU A 101 0.46 11.05 11.51
N GLY A 102 -0.85 11.00 11.26
CA GLY A 102 -1.44 10.45 10.04
C GLY A 102 -2.67 11.22 9.57
N MET A 103 -3.08 10.99 8.33
CA MET A 103 -4.29 11.61 7.78
C MET A 103 -5.55 11.05 8.45
N SER A 104 -6.47 11.93 8.84
CA SER A 104 -7.76 11.53 9.41
C SER A 104 -8.64 10.80 8.39
N LEU A 105 -9.55 9.95 8.88
CA LEU A 105 -10.52 9.25 8.01
C LEU A 105 -11.38 10.23 7.21
N ASP A 106 -11.84 11.30 7.85
CA ASP A 106 -12.69 12.33 7.22
C ASP A 106 -11.97 13.08 6.11
N ALA A 107 -10.65 13.18 6.20
CA ALA A 107 -9.78 13.75 5.15
C ALA A 107 -9.38 12.75 4.06
N GLY A 108 -9.80 11.50 4.17
CA GLY A 108 -9.46 10.45 3.20
C GLY A 108 -8.34 9.50 3.64
N GLY A 109 -7.91 9.54 4.91
CA GLY A 109 -6.90 8.63 5.44
C GLY A 109 -7.39 7.17 5.52
N HIS A 110 -6.47 6.25 5.73
CA HIS A 110 -6.79 4.84 5.95
C HIS A 110 -6.98 4.54 7.44
N LEU A 111 -7.72 3.47 7.76
CA LEU A 111 -7.92 3.01 9.15
C LEU A 111 -6.59 2.86 9.90
N THR A 112 -5.57 2.30 9.26
CA THR A 112 -4.23 2.07 9.85
C THR A 112 -3.37 3.32 9.99
N HIS A 113 -3.88 4.51 9.64
CA HIS A 113 -3.19 5.79 9.82
C HIS A 113 -3.53 6.48 11.13
N GLY A 114 -3.94 5.73 12.16
CA GLY A 114 -4.24 6.24 13.49
C GLY A 114 -5.73 6.37 13.82
N ALA A 115 -6.63 5.76 13.03
CA ALA A 115 -8.07 5.83 13.34
C ALA A 115 -8.40 5.14 14.67
N LYS A 116 -9.20 5.78 15.51
CA LYS A 116 -9.55 5.32 16.86
C LYS A 116 -10.00 3.85 16.98
N PRO A 117 -10.84 3.31 16.06
CA PRO A 117 -11.30 1.91 16.19
C PRO A 117 -10.23 0.90 15.76
N ASN A 118 -9.17 1.34 15.06
CA ASN A 118 -8.10 0.50 14.54
C ASN A 118 -6.99 0.26 15.59
N PHE A 119 -6.18 -0.80 15.39
CA PHE A 119 -5.02 -1.05 16.26
C PHE A 119 -4.11 0.17 16.36
N SER A 120 -3.92 0.92 15.24
CA SER A 120 -3.05 2.08 15.20
C SER A 120 -3.51 3.21 16.12
N GLY A 121 -4.82 3.42 16.25
CA GLY A 121 -5.39 4.39 17.19
C GLY A 121 -5.60 3.87 18.62
N LYS A 122 -5.57 2.53 18.81
CA LYS A 122 -5.72 1.92 20.14
C LYS A 122 -4.39 1.73 20.86
N THR A 123 -3.32 1.47 20.13
CA THR A 123 -2.00 1.13 20.66
C THR A 123 -1.08 2.34 20.76
N TYR A 124 -1.25 3.31 19.85
CA TYR A 124 -0.37 4.47 19.71
C TYR A 124 -1.11 5.77 20.03
N ASN A 125 -0.36 6.81 20.39
CA ASN A 125 -0.90 8.16 20.53
C ASN A 125 -1.04 8.78 19.14
N ALA A 126 -2.21 8.60 18.52
CA ALA A 126 -2.45 9.01 17.14
C ALA A 126 -2.94 10.47 17.08
N ILE A 127 -2.13 11.32 16.46
CA ILE A 127 -2.46 12.68 16.06
C ILE A 127 -2.85 12.64 14.59
N GLN A 128 -3.86 13.43 14.21
CA GLN A 128 -4.38 13.39 12.83
C GLN A 128 -4.34 14.77 12.20
N TYR A 129 -3.88 14.82 10.94
CA TYR A 129 -3.97 16.01 10.07
C TYR A 129 -5.13 15.89 9.11
N GLY A 130 -5.57 17.02 8.59
CA GLY A 130 -6.70 17.13 7.66
C GLY A 130 -6.32 17.73 6.32
N LEU A 131 -7.33 18.24 5.66
CA LEU A 131 -7.25 19.01 4.42
C LEU A 131 -7.57 20.48 4.73
N ASP A 132 -7.05 21.37 3.93
CA ASP A 132 -7.50 22.74 3.90
C ASP A 132 -8.96 22.81 3.40
N ASN A 133 -9.82 23.46 4.15
CA ASN A 133 -11.28 23.45 3.89
C ASN A 133 -11.69 24.24 2.64
N GLU A 134 -10.88 25.18 2.17
CA GLU A 134 -11.17 25.99 1.01
C GLU A 134 -10.70 25.32 -0.28
N THR A 135 -9.51 24.73 -0.24
CA THR A 135 -8.86 24.14 -1.40
C THR A 135 -9.08 22.64 -1.55
N GLY A 136 -9.39 21.94 -0.46
CA GLY A 136 -9.45 20.48 -0.40
C GLY A 136 -8.08 19.79 -0.54
N LEU A 137 -6.99 20.56 -0.43
CA LEU A 137 -5.63 20.03 -0.51
C LEU A 137 -5.10 19.68 0.89
N ILE A 138 -4.08 18.80 0.93
CA ILE A 138 -3.35 18.54 2.16
C ILE A 138 -2.74 19.84 2.66
N ASP A 139 -3.08 20.22 3.90
CA ASP A 139 -2.49 21.37 4.57
C ASP A 139 -1.14 21.00 5.17
N TYR A 140 -0.07 21.16 4.38
CA TYR A 140 1.28 20.83 4.82
C TYR A 140 1.78 21.73 5.97
N GLU A 141 1.27 22.95 6.10
CA GLU A 141 1.61 23.82 7.24
C GLU A 141 0.98 23.30 8.53
N GLN A 142 -0.24 22.79 8.46
CA GLN A 142 -0.87 22.07 9.57
C GLN A 142 -0.06 20.81 9.93
N VAL A 143 0.35 20.02 8.94
CA VAL A 143 1.19 18.83 9.18
C VAL A 143 2.48 19.22 9.91
N ALA A 144 3.17 20.27 9.44
CA ALA A 144 4.41 20.75 10.05
C ALA A 144 4.19 21.27 11.48
N SER A 145 3.12 22.04 11.70
CA SER A 145 2.75 22.56 13.02
C SER A 145 2.49 21.43 14.03
N LEU A 146 1.67 20.45 13.63
CA LEU A 146 1.38 19.27 14.46
C LEU A 146 2.62 18.42 14.73
N ALA A 147 3.51 18.28 13.74
CA ALA A 147 4.77 17.56 13.90
C ALA A 147 5.69 18.24 14.92
N ARG A 148 5.83 19.57 14.86
CA ARG A 148 6.62 20.34 15.84
C ARG A 148 6.05 20.27 17.25
N GLU A 149 4.72 20.37 17.39
CA GLU A 149 4.02 20.34 18.67
C GLU A 149 4.10 18.96 19.33
N HIS A 150 3.76 17.91 18.57
CA HIS A 150 3.59 16.58 19.14
C HIS A 150 4.82 15.67 19.00
N LYS A 151 5.82 16.06 18.21
CA LYS A 151 7.08 15.32 17.98
C LYS A 151 6.87 13.83 17.73
N PRO A 152 6.09 13.45 16.69
CA PRO A 152 5.78 12.06 16.41
C PRO A 152 7.06 11.27 16.13
N LYS A 153 7.07 9.99 16.51
CA LYS A 153 8.12 9.05 16.13
C LYS A 153 7.99 8.62 14.66
N MET A 154 6.77 8.69 14.14
CA MET A 154 6.46 8.33 12.75
C MET A 154 5.41 9.28 12.19
N ILE A 155 5.65 9.73 10.96
CA ILE A 155 4.66 10.40 10.12
C ILE A 155 4.21 9.39 9.07
N VAL A 156 2.89 9.20 8.95
CA VAL A 156 2.27 8.32 7.95
C VAL A 156 1.63 9.18 6.88
N ALA A 157 2.24 9.19 5.71
CA ALA A 157 1.69 9.81 4.51
C ALA A 157 1.01 8.75 3.63
N GLY A 158 -0.02 9.17 2.88
CA GLY A 158 -0.83 8.27 2.06
C GLY A 158 -2.31 8.40 2.40
N PHE A 159 -3.15 7.76 1.60
CA PHE A 159 -4.59 7.98 1.66
C PHE A 159 -5.37 6.78 1.09
N SER A 160 -6.67 6.76 1.39
CA SER A 160 -7.66 5.88 0.75
C SER A 160 -8.57 6.65 -0.20
N ALA A 161 -8.86 7.92 0.09
CA ALA A 161 -9.81 8.74 -0.66
C ALA A 161 -9.31 10.19 -0.79
N TYR A 162 -8.27 10.38 -1.61
CA TYR A 162 -7.72 11.69 -1.94
C TYR A 162 -7.35 11.70 -3.43
N SER A 163 -7.89 12.64 -4.18
CA SER A 163 -7.81 12.66 -5.65
C SER A 163 -6.65 13.46 -6.23
N GLN A 164 -5.92 14.21 -5.38
CA GLN A 164 -4.84 15.08 -5.83
C GLN A 164 -3.47 14.40 -5.70
N VAL A 165 -2.48 14.99 -6.35
CA VAL A 165 -1.10 14.52 -6.24
C VAL A 165 -0.51 14.93 -4.89
N VAL A 166 0.12 13.98 -4.21
CA VAL A 166 0.82 14.23 -2.94
C VAL A 166 2.27 14.60 -3.22
N ASP A 167 2.73 15.63 -2.55
CA ASP A 167 4.15 16.01 -2.51
C ASP A 167 4.85 15.24 -1.39
N TRP A 168 5.46 14.12 -1.75
CA TRP A 168 6.20 13.28 -0.79
C TRP A 168 7.42 13.99 -0.19
N GLN A 169 8.04 14.90 -0.94
CA GLN A 169 9.22 15.62 -0.47
C GLN A 169 8.87 16.56 0.69
N ARG A 170 7.73 17.22 0.64
CA ARG A 170 7.26 18.05 1.77
C ARG A 170 7.06 17.22 3.04
N PHE A 171 6.53 16.01 2.92
CA PHE A 171 6.44 15.09 4.07
C PHE A 171 7.83 14.68 4.59
N ARG A 172 8.79 14.44 3.68
CA ARG A 172 10.17 14.11 4.06
C ARG A 172 10.81 15.26 4.84
N ASP A 173 10.71 16.48 4.32
CA ASP A 173 11.27 17.67 4.95
C ASP A 173 10.71 17.89 6.36
N ILE A 174 9.39 17.71 6.52
CA ILE A 174 8.72 17.80 7.84
C ILE A 174 9.20 16.69 8.78
N ALA A 175 9.31 15.46 8.28
CA ALA A 175 9.78 14.33 9.08
C ALA A 175 11.25 14.54 9.54
N ASP A 176 12.10 15.02 8.67
CA ASP A 176 13.51 15.34 8.98
C ASP A 176 13.61 16.45 10.02
N GLU A 177 12.78 17.49 9.93
CA GLU A 177 12.77 18.59 10.90
C GLU A 177 12.54 18.11 12.34
N VAL A 178 11.70 17.10 12.53
CA VAL A 178 11.35 16.59 13.87
C VAL A 178 12.04 15.27 14.22
N GLY A 179 12.83 14.70 13.31
CA GLY A 179 13.51 13.41 13.49
C GLY A 179 12.55 12.22 13.49
N ALA A 180 11.45 12.31 12.76
CA ALA A 180 10.47 11.25 12.61
C ALA A 180 10.80 10.31 11.46
N ILE A 181 10.37 9.05 11.57
CA ILE A 181 10.36 8.10 10.46
C ILE A 181 9.23 8.48 9.51
N LEU A 182 9.49 8.54 8.21
CA LEU A 182 8.46 8.71 7.19
C LEU A 182 8.03 7.35 6.63
N LEU A 183 6.82 6.94 6.96
CA LEU A 183 6.11 5.82 6.31
C LEU A 183 5.18 6.37 5.23
N VAL A 184 5.32 5.89 4.01
CA VAL A 184 4.35 6.18 2.94
C VAL A 184 3.56 4.93 2.58
N ASP A 185 2.25 4.99 2.75
CA ASP A 185 1.29 3.99 2.26
C ASP A 185 0.75 4.44 0.90
N MET A 186 1.30 3.88 -0.18
CA MET A 186 0.91 4.23 -1.55
C MET A 186 -0.16 3.29 -2.14
N ALA A 187 -0.88 2.55 -1.31
CA ALA A 187 -1.76 1.46 -1.74
C ALA A 187 -2.73 1.85 -2.86
N HIS A 188 -3.33 3.03 -2.81
CA HIS A 188 -4.30 3.46 -3.81
C HIS A 188 -3.67 3.91 -5.14
N VAL A 189 -2.42 4.31 -5.13
CA VAL A 189 -1.71 4.81 -6.32
C VAL A 189 -0.57 3.92 -6.81
N ALA A 190 -0.39 2.73 -6.21
CA ALA A 190 0.74 1.86 -6.54
C ALA A 190 0.85 1.50 -8.02
N GLY A 191 -0.27 1.25 -8.69
CA GLY A 191 -0.28 1.00 -10.14
C GLY A 191 0.12 2.23 -10.95
N LEU A 192 -0.31 3.42 -10.52
CA LEU A 192 0.07 4.69 -11.15
C LEU A 192 1.56 4.99 -10.94
N VAL A 193 2.08 4.70 -9.75
CA VAL A 193 3.52 4.82 -9.44
C VAL A 193 4.33 3.85 -10.29
N ALA A 194 3.94 2.57 -10.35
CA ALA A 194 4.60 1.56 -11.17
C ALA A 194 4.64 1.93 -12.65
N ALA A 195 3.60 2.58 -13.15
CA ALA A 195 3.51 3.06 -14.53
C ALA A 195 4.25 4.40 -14.77
N GLY A 196 4.77 5.04 -13.75
CA GLY A 196 5.43 6.35 -13.84
C GLY A 196 4.49 7.50 -14.17
N VAL A 197 3.19 7.38 -13.84
CA VAL A 197 2.17 8.45 -14.04
C VAL A 197 1.77 9.14 -12.74
N TYR A 198 2.35 8.72 -11.63
CA TYR A 198 2.25 9.34 -10.31
C TYR A 198 3.63 9.33 -9.64
N PRO A 199 3.98 10.36 -8.85
CA PRO A 199 5.30 10.42 -8.21
C PRO A 199 5.54 9.24 -7.27
N SER A 200 6.74 8.65 -7.34
CA SER A 200 7.14 7.56 -6.46
C SER A 200 7.60 8.07 -5.11
N PRO A 201 7.12 7.48 -3.99
CA PRO A 201 7.67 7.75 -2.67
C PRO A 201 8.94 6.94 -2.36
N VAL A 202 9.26 5.92 -3.17
CA VAL A 202 10.43 5.05 -2.93
C VAL A 202 11.71 5.83 -3.14
N GLY A 203 12.53 5.90 -2.09
CA GLY A 203 13.74 6.73 -2.06
C GLY A 203 13.55 8.09 -1.40
N ILE A 204 12.30 8.53 -1.15
CA ILE A 204 11.95 9.69 -0.34
C ILE A 204 11.56 9.22 1.07
N ALA A 205 10.67 8.23 1.16
CA ALA A 205 10.27 7.63 2.44
C ALA A 205 11.36 6.70 2.99
N ASP A 206 11.41 6.57 4.31
CA ASP A 206 12.22 5.53 4.97
C ASP A 206 11.67 4.15 4.67
N ILE A 207 10.35 4.02 4.68
CA ILE A 207 9.62 2.78 4.41
C ILE A 207 8.40 3.10 3.55
N THR A 208 8.19 2.30 2.50
CA THR A 208 6.99 2.38 1.66
C THR A 208 6.20 1.09 1.80
N THR A 209 4.89 1.22 2.04
CA THR A 209 3.96 0.10 2.02
C THR A 209 2.96 0.24 0.89
N THR A 210 2.41 -0.88 0.45
CA THR A 210 1.29 -0.90 -0.49
C THR A 210 0.47 -2.17 -0.36
N THR A 211 -0.71 -2.15 -0.96
CA THR A 211 -1.46 -3.36 -1.34
C THR A 211 -1.13 -3.74 -2.77
N THR A 212 -1.44 -4.98 -3.15
CA THR A 212 -1.22 -5.47 -4.51
C THR A 212 -2.49 -5.56 -5.37
N HIS A 213 -3.67 -5.34 -4.78
CA HIS A 213 -4.98 -5.64 -5.41
C HIS A 213 -5.78 -4.42 -5.85
N LYS A 214 -5.26 -3.19 -5.72
CA LYS A 214 -5.97 -1.96 -6.12
C LYS A 214 -5.56 -1.55 -7.54
N THR A 215 -5.04 -0.35 -7.75
CA THR A 215 -4.58 0.09 -9.07
C THR A 215 -3.52 -0.82 -9.70
N LEU A 216 -2.81 -1.61 -8.90
CA LEU A 216 -1.82 -2.57 -9.39
C LEU A 216 -2.44 -3.81 -10.05
N GLY A 217 -3.69 -4.16 -9.71
CA GLY A 217 -4.45 -5.23 -10.36
C GLY A 217 -4.03 -6.66 -9.99
N GLY A 218 -3.32 -6.83 -8.88
CA GLY A 218 -2.81 -8.12 -8.40
C GLY A 218 -3.72 -8.85 -7.41
N PRO A 219 -3.19 -9.86 -6.74
CA PRO A 219 -3.92 -10.59 -5.70
C PRO A 219 -4.10 -9.71 -4.46
N ARG A 220 -5.07 -10.03 -3.60
CA ARG A 220 -5.20 -9.40 -2.30
C ARG A 220 -3.98 -9.74 -1.44
N GLY A 221 -3.25 -8.71 -1.05
CA GLY A 221 -2.01 -8.85 -0.28
C GLY A 221 -1.38 -7.50 0.02
N GLY A 222 -0.30 -7.52 0.80
CA GLY A 222 0.51 -6.36 1.15
C GLY A 222 1.96 -6.51 0.68
N LEU A 223 2.67 -5.40 0.68
CA LEU A 223 4.08 -5.31 0.31
C LEU A 223 4.73 -4.21 1.15
N ILE A 224 5.95 -4.45 1.61
CA ILE A 224 6.79 -3.45 2.29
C ILE A 224 8.11 -3.36 1.53
N MET A 225 8.60 -2.15 1.29
CA MET A 225 9.84 -1.94 0.54
C MET A 225 10.56 -0.67 0.97
N GLY A 226 11.81 -0.55 0.59
CA GLY A 226 12.60 0.66 0.83
C GLY A 226 13.93 0.67 0.10
N LYS A 227 14.69 1.73 0.30
CA LYS A 227 16.08 1.85 -0.11
C LYS A 227 17.01 1.13 0.86
N ALA A 228 18.26 0.95 0.46
CA ALA A 228 19.27 0.22 1.22
C ALA A 228 19.40 0.75 2.67
N ASN A 229 18.90 -0.05 3.61
CA ASN A 229 19.01 0.14 5.04
C ASN A 229 18.85 -1.21 5.74
N GLU A 230 19.95 -1.87 6.01
CA GLU A 230 19.97 -3.23 6.59
C GLU A 230 19.28 -3.29 7.96
N GLU A 231 19.39 -2.25 8.76
CA GLU A 231 18.76 -2.20 10.09
C GLU A 231 17.24 -2.18 9.97
N ILE A 232 16.69 -1.30 9.12
CA ILE A 232 15.25 -1.22 8.87
C ILE A 232 14.76 -2.54 8.28
N GLN A 233 15.41 -3.03 7.22
CA GLN A 233 15.04 -4.29 6.57
C GLN A 233 14.99 -5.46 7.56
N LYS A 234 16.00 -5.59 8.42
CA LYS A 234 16.06 -6.66 9.43
C LYS A 234 14.92 -6.54 10.45
N LYS A 235 14.63 -5.34 10.93
CA LYS A 235 13.51 -5.08 11.86
C LYS A 235 12.17 -5.39 11.21
N ILE A 236 11.95 -4.96 9.96
CA ILE A 236 10.72 -5.24 9.21
C ILE A 236 10.54 -6.73 9.00
N ASN A 237 11.58 -7.44 8.54
CA ASN A 237 11.50 -8.89 8.33
C ASN A 237 11.17 -9.63 9.64
N SER A 238 11.78 -9.23 10.75
CA SER A 238 11.48 -9.80 12.07
C SER A 238 10.05 -9.50 12.54
N ALA A 239 9.54 -8.30 12.25
CA ALA A 239 8.19 -7.90 12.61
C ALA A 239 7.11 -8.59 11.73
N VAL A 240 7.41 -8.87 10.47
CA VAL A 240 6.51 -9.67 9.62
C VAL A 240 6.53 -11.11 10.10
N PHE A 241 7.69 -11.75 10.13
CA PHE A 241 7.86 -13.11 10.64
C PHE A 241 9.10 -13.20 11.56
N PRO A 242 8.95 -13.71 12.77
CA PRO A 242 7.74 -14.31 13.39
C PRO A 242 6.84 -13.31 14.15
N GLY A 243 7.08 -12.01 14.05
CA GLY A 243 6.44 -11.00 14.89
C GLY A 243 4.92 -10.92 14.75
N GLY A 244 4.42 -10.83 13.53
CA GLY A 244 2.99 -10.63 13.24
C GLY A 244 2.32 -11.74 12.46
N GLN A 245 3.09 -12.59 11.77
CA GLN A 245 2.60 -13.67 10.93
C GLN A 245 3.36 -14.98 11.19
N GLY A 246 2.74 -16.12 10.82
CA GLY A 246 3.37 -17.44 10.73
C GLY A 246 3.71 -17.78 9.27
N GLY A 247 3.24 -18.94 8.79
CA GLY A 247 3.49 -19.40 7.42
C GLY A 247 3.03 -18.42 6.37
N PRO A 248 3.86 -18.08 5.38
CA PRO A 248 3.51 -17.20 4.29
C PRO A 248 2.50 -17.86 3.34
N LEU A 249 1.72 -17.04 2.62
CA LEU A 249 0.76 -17.49 1.62
C LEU A 249 1.47 -17.62 0.27
N GLU A 250 2.16 -18.73 0.02
CA GLU A 250 3.02 -18.90 -1.15
C GLU A 250 2.25 -18.81 -2.49
N HIS A 251 1.00 -19.24 -2.52
CA HIS A 251 0.10 -19.06 -3.67
C HIS A 251 -0.21 -17.58 -3.95
N VAL A 252 -0.34 -16.76 -2.89
CA VAL A 252 -0.51 -15.31 -3.04
C VAL A 252 0.80 -14.65 -3.49
N ILE A 253 1.94 -15.10 -2.96
CA ILE A 253 3.26 -14.60 -3.35
C ILE A 253 3.54 -14.89 -4.82
N ALA A 254 3.20 -16.11 -5.30
CA ALA A 254 3.27 -16.44 -6.72
C ALA A 254 2.41 -15.51 -7.59
N ALA A 255 1.20 -15.24 -7.13
CA ALA A 255 0.30 -14.31 -7.82
C ALA A 255 0.85 -12.86 -7.81
N LYS A 256 1.51 -12.42 -6.72
CA LYS A 256 2.24 -11.13 -6.67
C LYS A 256 3.37 -11.10 -7.71
N ALA A 257 4.17 -12.17 -7.82
CA ALA A 257 5.25 -12.24 -8.79
C ALA A 257 4.76 -12.13 -10.26
N ILE A 258 3.59 -12.67 -10.56
CA ILE A 258 2.94 -12.54 -11.88
C ILE A 258 2.45 -11.10 -12.07
N CYS A 259 1.73 -10.55 -11.11
CA CYS A 259 1.23 -9.19 -11.14
C CYS A 259 2.36 -8.18 -11.40
N PHE A 260 3.48 -8.28 -10.69
CA PHE A 260 4.62 -7.38 -10.87
C PHE A 260 5.22 -7.51 -12.28
N LYS A 261 5.29 -8.73 -12.82
CA LYS A 261 5.76 -8.95 -14.20
C LYS A 261 4.82 -8.33 -15.24
N GLU A 262 3.52 -8.44 -15.04
CA GLU A 262 2.52 -7.80 -15.91
C GLU A 262 2.61 -6.26 -15.83
N ALA A 263 2.82 -5.72 -14.63
CA ALA A 263 2.97 -4.27 -14.42
C ALA A 263 4.25 -3.67 -15.05
N MET A 264 5.28 -4.48 -15.29
CA MET A 264 6.51 -4.07 -16.01
C MET A 264 6.34 -4.05 -17.53
N GLN A 265 5.22 -4.52 -18.08
CA GLN A 265 5.02 -4.56 -19.53
C GLN A 265 4.50 -3.22 -20.07
N GLY A 266 4.77 -2.94 -21.35
CA GLY A 266 4.50 -1.63 -21.95
C GLY A 266 3.03 -1.21 -21.97
N ASP A 267 2.12 -2.16 -22.12
CA ASP A 267 0.67 -1.91 -22.13
C ASP A 267 0.12 -1.49 -20.75
N PHE A 268 0.77 -1.87 -19.66
CA PHE A 268 0.36 -1.45 -18.32
C PHE A 268 0.46 0.08 -18.14
N LYS A 269 1.48 0.72 -18.71
CA LYS A 269 1.61 2.17 -18.69
C LYS A 269 0.45 2.85 -19.44
N GLY A 270 0.11 2.35 -20.62
CA GLY A 270 -1.02 2.84 -21.41
C GLY A 270 -2.36 2.67 -20.66
N TYR A 271 -2.54 1.53 -20.00
CA TYR A 271 -3.70 1.28 -19.15
C TYR A 271 -3.81 2.31 -18.02
N GLN A 272 -2.75 2.56 -17.25
CA GLN A 272 -2.78 3.53 -16.15
C GLN A 272 -2.96 4.97 -16.63
N GLN A 273 -2.42 5.34 -17.79
CA GLN A 273 -2.71 6.63 -18.42
C GLN A 273 -4.19 6.77 -18.77
N GLN A 274 -4.81 5.69 -19.25
CA GLN A 274 -6.25 5.69 -19.55
C GLN A 274 -7.09 5.80 -18.27
N VAL A 275 -6.68 5.16 -17.16
CA VAL A 275 -7.31 5.31 -15.85
C VAL A 275 -7.37 6.79 -15.43
N VAL A 276 -6.26 7.52 -15.55
CA VAL A 276 -6.21 8.95 -15.23
C VAL A 276 -7.15 9.76 -16.14
N LYS A 277 -7.13 9.51 -17.45
CA LYS A 277 -8.03 10.20 -18.39
C LYS A 277 -9.50 9.93 -18.08
N ASN A 278 -9.85 8.70 -17.73
CA ASN A 278 -11.22 8.34 -17.37
C ASN A 278 -11.67 9.06 -16.08
N ALA A 279 -10.80 9.14 -15.07
CA ALA A 279 -11.08 9.87 -13.84
C ALA A 279 -11.29 11.38 -14.11
N GLN A 280 -10.47 11.97 -14.96
CA GLN A 280 -10.63 13.39 -15.38
C GLN A 280 -11.94 13.61 -16.12
N ALA A 281 -12.31 12.73 -17.06
CA ALA A 281 -13.57 12.82 -17.78
C ALA A 281 -14.78 12.68 -16.83
N LEU A 282 -14.74 11.75 -15.89
CA LEU A 282 -15.78 11.59 -14.88
C LEU A 282 -15.92 12.81 -13.97
N SER A 283 -14.81 13.41 -13.55
CA SER A 283 -14.82 14.64 -12.76
C SER A 283 -15.50 15.79 -13.49
N LEU A 284 -15.25 15.94 -14.80
CA LEU A 284 -15.90 16.99 -15.64
C LEU A 284 -17.42 16.80 -15.71
N ILE A 285 -17.93 15.57 -15.77
CA ILE A 285 -19.35 15.29 -15.75
C ILE A 285 -20.01 15.80 -14.46
N HIS A 286 -19.38 15.55 -13.31
CA HIS A 286 -19.90 16.05 -12.02
C HIS A 286 -19.89 17.56 -11.89
N ILE A 287 -18.98 18.24 -12.56
CA ILE A 287 -18.92 19.72 -12.59
C ILE A 287 -19.96 20.29 -13.55
N SER A 288 -20.14 19.68 -14.72
CA SER A 288 -20.98 20.20 -15.82
C SER A 288 -22.46 19.83 -15.65
N GLU A 289 -22.73 18.66 -15.07
CA GLU A 289 -24.09 18.13 -14.87
C GLU A 289 -24.25 17.65 -13.41
N PRO A 290 -24.35 18.57 -12.43
CA PRO A 290 -24.57 18.16 -11.04
C PRO A 290 -25.94 17.46 -10.97
N THR A 291 -25.91 16.15 -10.71
CA THR A 291 -27.13 15.37 -10.50
C THR A 291 -27.84 15.94 -9.27
N ARG A 292 -29.09 16.41 -9.45
CA ARG A 292 -29.97 16.66 -8.30
C ARG A 292 -30.15 15.33 -7.58
N PRO A 293 -30.05 15.28 -6.23
CA PRO A 293 -30.47 14.11 -5.50
C PRO A 293 -31.93 13.80 -5.87
N PRO A 294 -32.32 12.52 -5.99
CA PRO A 294 -33.71 12.18 -6.21
C PRO A 294 -34.56 12.78 -5.08
N GLU A 295 -35.63 13.43 -5.45
CA GLU A 295 -36.64 13.98 -4.53
C GLU A 295 -37.26 12.85 -3.69
#